data_b142c22337601cd75b237a8fe4b270cf
#
_entry.id   b142c22337601cd75b237a8fe4b270cf
#
_cell.length_a   1.000
_cell.length_b   1.000
_cell.length_c   1.000
_cell.angle_alpha   90.00
_cell.angle_beta   90.00
_cell.angle_gamma   90.00
#
_symmetry.space_group_name_H-M   'P 1'
#
loop_
_entity.id
_entity.type
_entity.pdbx_description
1 polymer ?
#
loop_
_entity_poly.entity_id
_entity_poly.type
_entity_poly.pdbx_seq_one_letter_code
_entity_poly.pdbx_strand_id
1 'polypeptide(L)'
;GSYITISPGAKSCINVMEIRPVVNPIAEYLDEQDSYEQRSWLTQKASQLLTFFHILIPDLTNEEEQLVDEAIIKTYNEFGITHKNDSVYIPGTKKLKTMPIIGDLYEVLRQNDDTHRVANILGRFVTGSASSFNHQTNVDLNNKFIVFDLEDLQGTMKAVGMFVCMDYLWTRIKENRTEKKAILIDEGWQLIGASSDVRAADFVYRIFKIIRGYGGSAI
;
A
#
# COMPACT_ATOMS: atom_id res chain seq x y z
N GLY A 1 -10.15 -21.33 -2.10
CA GLY A 1 -9.90 -20.06 -1.41
C GLY A 1 -8.51 -20.02 -0.81
N SER A 2 -8.01 -18.83 -0.57
CA SER A 2 -6.73 -18.59 0.12
C SER A 2 -7.00 -18.10 1.54
N TYR A 3 -6.34 -18.68 2.53
CA TYR A 3 -6.27 -18.20 3.90
C TYR A 3 -4.84 -17.72 4.15
N ILE A 4 -4.68 -16.44 4.45
CA ILE A 4 -3.38 -15.77 4.51
C ILE A 4 -3.23 -15.13 5.87
N THR A 5 -2.34 -15.65 6.69
CA THR A 5 -2.01 -15.06 7.99
C THR A 5 -0.91 -14.01 7.80
N ILE A 6 -1.19 -12.79 8.24
CA ILE A 6 -0.23 -11.69 8.29
C ILE A 6 0.11 -11.44 9.76
N SER A 7 1.29 -11.84 10.16
CA SER A 7 1.73 -11.71 11.56
C SER A 7 3.25 -11.56 11.65
N PRO A 8 3.78 -11.05 12.78
CA PRO A 8 5.21 -11.07 13.03
C PRO A 8 5.74 -12.50 12.97
N GLY A 9 6.78 -12.74 12.17
CA GLY A 9 7.35 -14.07 11.96
C GLY A 9 6.58 -14.98 10.99
N ALA A 10 5.46 -14.55 10.43
CA ALA A 10 4.79 -15.26 9.34
C ALA A 10 5.67 -15.32 8.09
N LYS A 11 5.48 -16.39 7.29
CA LYS A 11 6.14 -16.50 5.98
C LYS A 11 5.41 -15.69 4.90
N SER A 12 4.13 -15.37 5.12
CA SER A 12 3.30 -14.62 4.18
C SER A 12 3.65 -13.13 4.22
N CYS A 13 3.85 -12.54 3.06
CA CYS A 13 4.11 -11.12 2.90
C CYS A 13 3.33 -10.53 1.74
N ILE A 14 2.81 -9.34 1.94
CA ILE A 14 2.34 -8.44 0.89
C ILE A 14 3.27 -7.22 0.92
N ASN A 15 4.01 -7.01 -0.16
CA ASN A 15 4.92 -5.89 -0.27
C ASN A 15 4.14 -4.57 -0.39
N VAL A 16 4.20 -3.74 0.64
CA VAL A 16 3.52 -2.43 0.65
C VAL A 16 4.09 -1.48 -0.43
N MET A 17 5.36 -1.67 -0.81
CA MET A 17 6.03 -0.89 -1.85
C MET A 17 5.64 -1.34 -3.26
N GLU A 18 4.93 -2.44 -3.43
CA GLU A 18 4.61 -2.96 -4.76
C GLU A 18 3.62 -2.05 -5.51
N ILE A 19 4.04 -1.55 -6.67
CA ILE A 19 3.14 -0.89 -7.62
C ILE A 19 2.43 -1.98 -8.43
N ARG A 20 1.10 -2.01 -8.35
CA ARG A 20 0.25 -2.87 -9.17
C ARG A 20 -0.48 -2.01 -10.17
N PRO A 21 -0.06 -2.03 -11.45
CA PRO A 21 -0.70 -1.24 -12.48
C PRO A 21 -2.17 -1.66 -12.66
N VAL A 22 -3.08 -0.72 -12.53
CA VAL A 22 -4.47 -0.94 -12.91
C VAL A 22 -4.64 -0.33 -14.29
N VAL A 23 -4.65 -1.20 -15.29
CA VAL A 23 -4.96 -0.78 -16.66
C VAL A 23 -6.49 -0.78 -16.80
N ASN A 24 -7.09 0.38 -16.76
CA ASN A 24 -8.53 0.52 -16.92
C ASN A 24 -8.84 0.83 -18.40
N PRO A 25 -9.29 -0.15 -19.21
CA PRO A 25 -9.58 0.07 -20.62
C PRO A 25 -10.76 1.04 -20.87
N ILE A 26 -11.50 1.40 -19.82
CA ILE A 26 -12.67 2.29 -19.91
C ILE A 26 -12.29 3.73 -19.50
N ALA A 27 -11.15 3.96 -18.88
CA ALA A 27 -10.72 5.31 -18.48
C ALA A 27 -10.48 6.24 -19.68
N GLU A 28 -10.27 5.70 -20.89
CA GLU A 28 -10.23 6.48 -22.14
C GLU A 28 -11.59 7.07 -22.55
N TYR A 29 -12.69 6.65 -21.95
CA TYR A 29 -14.06 7.03 -22.32
C TYR A 29 -14.83 7.77 -21.23
N LEU A 30 -14.30 7.91 -20.03
CA LEU A 30 -14.96 8.59 -18.93
C LEU A 30 -14.29 9.92 -18.65
N ASP A 31 -15.06 10.98 -18.94
CA ASP A 31 -14.77 12.39 -18.73
C ASP A 31 -13.96 12.74 -17.45
N GLU A 32 -13.03 13.61 -17.64
CA GLU A 32 -12.26 14.59 -16.85
C GLU A 32 -12.51 14.78 -15.33
N GLN A 33 -13.41 14.07 -14.67
CA GLN A 33 -13.73 14.33 -13.26
C GLN A 33 -12.90 13.55 -12.23
N ASP A 34 -12.11 12.55 -12.61
CA ASP A 34 -11.22 11.83 -11.70
C ASP A 34 -9.75 12.16 -11.97
N SER A 35 -9.36 13.38 -11.59
CA SER A 35 -7.96 13.85 -11.64
C SER A 35 -6.98 12.94 -10.86
N TYR A 36 -7.48 12.07 -10.00
CA TYR A 36 -6.68 11.10 -9.24
C TYR A 36 -6.23 9.91 -10.11
N GLU A 37 -7.08 9.43 -11.04
CA GLU A 37 -6.72 8.33 -11.96
C GLU A 37 -5.72 8.76 -13.05
N GLN A 38 -5.60 10.07 -13.32
CA GLN A 38 -4.62 10.61 -14.28
C GLN A 38 -3.20 10.74 -13.70
N ARG A 39 -3.04 10.62 -12.38
CA ARG A 39 -1.71 10.68 -11.75
C ARG A 39 -0.88 9.44 -12.10
N SER A 40 0.44 9.61 -12.17
CA SER A 40 1.33 8.47 -12.36
C SER A 40 1.15 7.43 -11.25
N TRP A 41 1.39 6.17 -11.58
CA TRP A 41 1.31 5.08 -10.59
C TRP A 41 2.28 5.29 -9.42
N LEU A 42 3.46 5.86 -9.69
CA LEU A 42 4.42 6.23 -8.63
C LEU A 42 3.84 7.31 -7.71
N THR A 43 3.20 8.35 -8.26
CA THR A 43 2.56 9.39 -7.44
C THR A 43 1.44 8.82 -6.56
N GLN A 44 0.62 7.92 -7.12
CA GLN A 44 -0.43 7.25 -6.35
C GLN A 44 0.17 6.38 -5.23
N LYS A 45 1.22 5.61 -5.53
CA LYS A 45 1.91 4.77 -4.55
C LYS A 45 2.59 5.60 -3.47
N ALA A 46 3.25 6.70 -3.82
CA ALA A 46 3.84 7.62 -2.84
C ALA A 46 2.79 8.17 -1.87
N SER A 47 1.63 8.59 -2.37
CA SER A 47 0.51 9.04 -1.54
C SER A 47 -0.01 7.93 -0.60
N GLN A 48 -0.08 6.69 -1.06
CA GLN A 48 -0.46 5.54 -0.23
C GLN A 48 0.59 5.25 0.84
N LEU A 49 1.88 5.33 0.50
CA LEU A 49 2.97 5.13 1.45
C LEU A 49 3.01 6.24 2.51
N LEU A 50 2.72 7.48 2.16
CA LEU A 50 2.58 8.56 3.16
C LEU A 50 1.43 8.26 4.13
N THR A 51 0.31 7.72 3.67
CA THR A 51 -0.76 7.23 4.55
C THR A 51 -0.28 6.11 5.47
N PHE A 52 0.49 5.15 4.94
CA PHE A 52 1.13 4.10 5.74
C PHE A 52 2.02 4.70 6.85
N PHE A 53 2.84 5.71 6.53
CA PHE A 53 3.70 6.37 7.51
C PHE A 53 2.90 7.11 8.58
N HIS A 54 1.78 7.77 8.24
CA HIS A 54 0.91 8.41 9.23
C HIS A 54 0.19 7.41 10.16
N ILE A 55 -0.11 6.21 9.67
CA ILE A 55 -0.61 5.12 10.52
C ILE A 55 0.50 4.63 11.45
N LEU A 56 1.71 4.46 10.93
CA LEU A 56 2.86 3.95 11.68
C LEU A 56 3.37 4.98 12.69
N ILE A 57 3.39 6.25 12.33
CA ILE A 57 3.93 7.38 13.10
C ILE A 57 2.85 8.47 13.18
N PRO A 58 1.90 8.37 14.13
CA PRO A 58 0.77 9.32 14.22
C PRO A 58 1.20 10.77 14.46
N ASP A 59 2.40 10.99 15.01
CA ASP A 59 3.00 12.30 15.26
C ASP A 59 4.04 12.70 14.19
N LEU A 60 3.96 12.12 12.98
CA LEU A 60 4.81 12.51 11.85
C LEU A 60 4.60 13.97 11.51
N THR A 61 5.67 14.76 11.56
CA THR A 61 5.61 16.19 11.25
C THR A 61 5.53 16.43 9.74
N ASN A 62 5.06 17.62 9.34
CA ASN A 62 5.01 18.00 7.92
C ASN A 62 6.40 18.02 7.27
N GLU A 63 7.43 18.35 8.04
CA GLU A 63 8.81 18.36 7.57
C GLU A 63 9.32 16.95 7.34
N GLU A 64 9.10 16.04 8.30
CA GLU A 64 9.41 14.62 8.14
C GLU A 64 8.63 14.00 6.97
N GLU A 65 7.34 14.34 6.82
CA GLU A 65 6.52 13.86 5.70
C GLU A 65 7.14 14.24 4.34
N GLN A 66 7.60 15.48 4.19
CA GLN A 66 8.25 15.93 2.96
C GLN A 66 9.53 15.12 2.68
N LEU A 67 10.36 14.91 3.69
CA LEU A 67 11.59 14.13 3.56
C LEU A 67 11.31 12.65 3.25
N VAL A 68 10.24 12.10 3.81
CA VAL A 68 9.78 10.73 3.52
C VAL A 68 9.31 10.63 2.07
N ASP A 69 8.54 11.61 1.57
CA ASP A 69 8.09 11.64 0.18
C ASP A 69 9.28 11.65 -0.79
N GLU A 70 10.27 12.50 -0.54
CA GLU A 70 11.52 12.53 -1.32
C GLU A 70 12.27 11.19 -1.29
N ALA A 71 12.36 10.57 -0.11
CA ALA A 71 13.01 9.27 0.06
C ALA A 71 12.26 8.17 -0.70
N ILE A 72 10.93 8.17 -0.70
CA ILE A 72 10.10 7.25 -1.46
C ILE A 72 10.43 7.38 -2.95
N ILE A 73 10.36 8.60 -3.51
CA ILE A 73 10.64 8.84 -4.92
C ILE A 73 12.06 8.42 -5.28
N LYS A 74 13.04 8.76 -4.44
CA LYS A 74 14.44 8.35 -4.63
C LYS A 74 14.58 6.83 -4.67
N THR A 75 13.94 6.12 -3.74
CA THR A 75 13.98 4.65 -3.68
C THR A 75 13.48 4.03 -4.98
N TYR A 76 12.34 4.46 -5.50
CA TYR A 76 11.83 3.94 -6.77
C TYR A 76 12.74 4.30 -7.96
N ASN A 77 13.32 5.50 -7.97
CA ASN A 77 14.25 5.91 -9.02
C ASN A 77 15.50 5.01 -9.07
N GLU A 78 15.99 4.53 -7.94
CA GLU A 78 17.12 3.58 -7.87
C GLU A 78 16.77 2.24 -8.55
N PHE A 79 15.49 1.87 -8.60
CA PHE A 79 14.98 0.71 -9.37
C PHE A 79 14.61 1.07 -10.82
N GLY A 80 14.90 2.28 -11.26
CA GLY A 80 14.55 2.78 -12.59
C GLY A 80 13.05 2.95 -12.80
N ILE A 81 12.29 3.17 -11.73
CA ILE A 81 10.85 3.43 -11.74
C ILE A 81 10.65 4.92 -11.49
N THR A 82 9.97 5.59 -12.41
CA THR A 82 9.77 7.05 -12.41
C THR A 82 8.29 7.38 -12.54
N HIS A 83 7.97 8.67 -12.61
CA HIS A 83 6.59 9.14 -12.87
C HIS A 83 6.04 8.74 -14.25
N LYS A 84 6.86 8.17 -15.14
CA LYS A 84 6.38 7.57 -16.40
C LYS A 84 5.88 6.17 -16.11
N ASN A 85 4.58 5.92 -16.36
CA ASN A 85 3.96 4.62 -16.05
C ASN A 85 4.67 3.44 -16.71
N ASP A 86 5.17 3.60 -17.95
CA ASP A 86 5.90 2.53 -18.65
C ASP A 86 7.20 2.12 -17.93
N SER A 87 7.73 2.97 -17.06
CA SER A 87 8.97 2.70 -16.32
C SER A 87 8.85 1.54 -15.33
N VAL A 88 7.64 1.12 -14.96
CA VAL A 88 7.43 -0.03 -14.07
C VAL A 88 7.68 -1.38 -14.76
N TYR A 89 7.73 -1.38 -16.10
CA TYR A 89 7.96 -2.58 -16.89
C TYR A 89 9.43 -2.74 -17.28
N ILE A 90 9.85 -3.98 -17.48
CA ILE A 90 11.13 -4.28 -18.12
C ILE A 90 11.03 -3.77 -19.57
N PRO A 91 12.02 -2.97 -20.05
CA PRO A 91 11.98 -2.37 -21.38
C PRO A 91 11.64 -3.38 -22.49
N GLY A 92 10.67 -3.02 -23.33
CA GLY A 92 10.23 -3.87 -24.45
C GLY A 92 9.33 -5.04 -24.05
N THR A 93 8.91 -5.14 -22.80
CA THR A 93 8.03 -6.22 -22.31
C THR A 93 6.83 -5.66 -21.53
N LYS A 94 5.86 -6.55 -21.24
CA LYS A 94 4.77 -6.28 -20.28
C LYS A 94 5.06 -6.86 -18.88
N LYS A 95 6.28 -7.33 -18.63
CA LYS A 95 6.66 -7.90 -17.35
C LYS A 95 7.10 -6.79 -16.40
N LEU A 96 6.56 -6.78 -15.19
CA LEU A 96 6.93 -5.81 -14.17
C LEU A 96 8.40 -6.00 -13.74
N LYS A 97 9.06 -4.90 -13.44
CA LYS A 97 10.35 -4.91 -12.76
C LYS A 97 10.19 -5.44 -11.34
N THR A 98 11.28 -5.87 -10.74
CA THR A 98 11.33 -6.08 -9.30
C THR A 98 11.07 -4.76 -8.59
N MET A 99 10.11 -4.76 -7.67
CA MET A 99 9.76 -3.58 -6.91
C MET A 99 10.67 -3.45 -5.67
N PRO A 100 10.93 -2.23 -5.18
CA PRO A 100 11.59 -2.05 -3.89
C PRO A 100 10.78 -2.70 -2.76
N ILE A 101 11.45 -2.99 -1.65
CA ILE A 101 10.85 -3.43 -0.39
C ILE A 101 11.09 -2.37 0.69
N ILE A 102 10.48 -2.53 1.86
CA ILE A 102 10.65 -1.56 2.98
C ILE A 102 12.12 -1.37 3.33
N GLY A 103 12.94 -2.43 3.24
CA GLY A 103 14.37 -2.36 3.51
C GLY A 103 15.12 -1.40 2.60
N ASP A 104 14.74 -1.32 1.33
CA ASP A 104 15.37 -0.39 0.38
C ASP A 104 15.05 1.06 0.76
N LEU A 105 13.81 1.36 1.13
CA LEU A 105 13.42 2.68 1.62
C LEU A 105 14.10 3.03 2.95
N TYR A 106 14.23 2.06 3.85
CA TYR A 106 14.95 2.23 5.11
C TYR A 106 16.41 2.66 4.88
N GLU A 107 17.11 2.04 3.93
CA GLU A 107 18.50 2.43 3.64
C GLU A 107 18.59 3.85 3.06
N VAL A 108 17.62 4.28 2.25
CA VAL A 108 17.56 5.67 1.75
C VAL A 108 17.32 6.65 2.87
N LEU A 109 16.36 6.36 3.78
CA LEU A 109 16.07 7.22 4.94
C LEU A 109 17.26 7.35 5.89
N ARG A 110 18.07 6.31 6.04
CA ARG A 110 19.27 6.35 6.90
C ARG A 110 20.39 7.24 6.37
N GLN A 111 20.37 7.61 5.11
CA GLN A 111 21.39 8.47 4.50
C GLN A 111 21.24 9.95 4.90
N ASN A 112 20.12 10.33 5.48
CA ASN A 112 19.83 11.71 5.88
C ASN A 112 19.59 11.76 7.40
N ASP A 113 20.33 12.61 8.10
CA ASP A 113 20.25 12.77 9.57
C ASP A 113 18.85 13.22 10.01
N ASP A 114 18.18 14.04 9.21
CA ASP A 114 16.83 14.57 9.52
C ASP A 114 15.74 13.50 9.44
N THR A 115 16.01 12.36 8.79
CA THR A 115 15.08 11.22 8.72
C THR A 115 15.43 10.07 9.65
N HIS A 116 16.45 10.20 10.51
CA HIS A 116 16.89 9.12 11.42
C HIS A 116 15.78 8.65 12.35
N ARG A 117 14.93 9.56 12.89
CA ARG A 117 13.80 9.16 13.73
C ARG A 117 12.84 8.23 12.97
N VAL A 118 12.47 8.63 11.76
CA VAL A 118 11.57 7.84 10.90
C VAL A 118 12.21 6.51 10.52
N ALA A 119 13.48 6.51 10.15
CA ALA A 119 14.24 5.30 9.84
C ALA A 119 14.29 4.34 11.06
N ASN A 120 14.56 4.85 12.26
CA ASN A 120 14.59 4.04 13.47
C ASN A 120 13.25 3.35 13.76
N ILE A 121 12.12 4.05 13.56
CA ILE A 121 10.79 3.45 13.71
C ILE A 121 10.54 2.40 12.63
N LEU A 122 10.91 2.70 11.37
CA LEU A 122 10.78 1.77 10.26
C LEU A 122 11.67 0.53 10.42
N GLY A 123 12.79 0.65 11.12
CA GLY A 123 13.74 -0.44 11.39
C GLY A 123 13.09 -1.68 12.00
N ARG A 124 11.97 -1.53 12.71
CA ARG A 124 11.18 -2.64 13.24
C ARG A 124 10.71 -3.60 12.13
N PHE A 125 10.45 -3.07 10.93
CA PHE A 125 10.02 -3.83 9.76
C PHE A 125 11.20 -4.43 8.98
N VAL A 126 12.42 -4.02 9.22
CA VAL A 126 13.61 -4.45 8.47
C VAL A 126 14.39 -5.51 9.22
N THR A 127 14.80 -5.20 10.46
CA THR A 127 15.64 -6.07 11.30
C THR A 127 14.96 -6.49 12.60
N GLY A 128 13.80 -5.89 12.89
CA GLY A 128 13.08 -6.11 14.14
C GLY A 128 12.02 -7.21 14.06
N SER A 129 11.11 -7.20 15.03
CA SER A 129 10.07 -8.23 15.19
C SER A 129 9.06 -8.31 14.04
N ALA A 130 8.94 -7.28 13.21
CA ALA A 130 8.05 -7.22 12.07
C ALA A 130 8.77 -7.39 10.72
N SER A 131 9.96 -7.98 10.70
CA SER A 131 10.76 -8.19 9.47
C SER A 131 10.07 -9.09 8.43
N SER A 132 9.04 -9.84 8.80
CA SER A 132 8.17 -10.58 7.87
C SER A 132 7.48 -9.69 6.83
N PHE A 133 7.35 -8.40 7.08
CA PHE A 133 6.83 -7.42 6.11
C PHE A 133 7.87 -6.94 5.10
N ASN A 134 9.15 -7.29 5.28
CA ASN A 134 10.26 -6.82 4.45
C ASN A 134 10.62 -7.82 3.35
N HIS A 135 9.65 -8.26 2.57
CA HIS A 135 9.84 -9.20 1.47
C HIS A 135 8.97 -8.83 0.27
N GLN A 136 9.30 -9.39 -0.89
CA GLN A 136 8.39 -9.35 -2.04
C GLN A 136 7.08 -10.08 -1.70
N THR A 137 6.00 -9.68 -2.34
CA THR A 137 4.71 -10.40 -2.22
C THR A 137 4.90 -11.86 -2.60
N ASN A 138 4.57 -12.77 -1.69
CA ASN A 138 4.79 -14.21 -1.84
C ASN A 138 3.53 -15.04 -1.59
N VAL A 139 2.37 -14.41 -1.54
CA VAL A 139 1.08 -15.05 -1.31
C VAL A 139 0.29 -15.15 -2.61
N ASP A 140 -0.50 -16.23 -2.76
CA ASP A 140 -1.41 -16.38 -3.90
C ASP A 140 -2.68 -15.55 -3.68
N LEU A 141 -2.75 -14.47 -4.41
CA LEU A 141 -3.83 -13.48 -4.35
C LEU A 141 -4.80 -13.59 -5.55
N ASN A 142 -4.71 -14.66 -6.35
CA ASN A 142 -5.56 -14.85 -7.54
C ASN A 142 -6.86 -15.59 -7.25
N ASN A 143 -7.08 -16.05 -6.02
CA ASN A 143 -8.29 -16.74 -5.64
C ASN A 143 -9.50 -15.80 -5.58
N LYS A 144 -10.68 -16.36 -5.92
CA LYS A 144 -11.96 -15.62 -5.80
C LYS A 144 -12.41 -15.41 -4.36
N PHE A 145 -11.92 -16.21 -3.43
CA PHE A 145 -12.20 -16.11 -2.00
C PHE A 145 -10.87 -16.05 -1.25
N ILE A 146 -10.62 -14.92 -0.62
CA ILE A 146 -9.39 -14.64 0.13
C ILE A 146 -9.78 -14.19 1.53
N VAL A 147 -9.16 -14.79 2.53
CA VAL A 147 -9.25 -14.38 3.93
C VAL A 147 -7.88 -13.90 4.37
N PHE A 148 -7.80 -12.69 4.90
CA PHE A 148 -6.64 -12.18 5.62
C PHE A 148 -6.90 -12.31 7.11
N ASP A 149 -6.05 -13.06 7.78
CA ASP A 149 -6.06 -13.23 9.21
C ASP A 149 -4.99 -12.32 9.83
N LEU A 150 -5.43 -11.42 10.71
CA LEU A 150 -4.63 -10.39 11.37
C LEU A 150 -4.70 -10.54 12.91
N GLU A 151 -5.13 -11.69 13.42
CA GLU A 151 -5.40 -11.92 14.85
C GLU A 151 -4.16 -11.67 15.70
N ASP A 152 -3.00 -12.11 15.26
CA ASP A 152 -1.73 -11.97 15.98
C ASP A 152 -1.15 -10.54 15.99
N LEU A 153 -1.72 -9.63 15.18
CA LEU A 153 -1.29 -8.23 15.15
C LEU A 153 -2.00 -7.42 16.24
N GLN A 154 -1.27 -6.55 16.92
CA GLN A 154 -1.81 -5.70 17.98
C GLN A 154 -1.44 -4.23 17.80
N GLY A 155 -2.29 -3.33 18.29
CA GLY A 155 -2.07 -1.89 18.27
C GLY A 155 -1.77 -1.35 16.87
N THR A 156 -0.75 -0.52 16.76
CA THR A 156 -0.31 0.09 15.48
C THR A 156 0.00 -0.95 14.40
N MET A 157 0.54 -2.12 14.79
CA MET A 157 0.84 -3.19 13.83
C MET A 157 -0.42 -3.77 13.19
N LYS A 158 -1.52 -3.86 13.93
CA LYS A 158 -2.82 -4.29 13.40
C LYS A 158 -3.35 -3.28 12.37
N ALA A 159 -3.29 -1.98 12.70
CA ALA A 159 -3.67 -0.93 11.77
C ALA A 159 -2.83 -0.95 10.47
N VAL A 160 -1.52 -1.13 10.60
CA VAL A 160 -0.60 -1.29 9.44
C VAL A 160 -0.97 -2.51 8.61
N GLY A 161 -1.16 -3.67 9.24
CA GLY A 161 -1.56 -4.90 8.55
C GLY A 161 -2.90 -4.77 7.83
N MET A 162 -3.90 -4.16 8.49
CA MET A 162 -5.19 -3.86 7.87
C MET A 162 -5.04 -2.93 6.66
N PHE A 163 -4.24 -1.87 6.78
CA PHE A 163 -3.97 -0.94 5.69
C PHE A 163 -3.37 -1.66 4.48
N VAL A 164 -2.34 -2.49 4.69
CA VAL A 164 -1.65 -3.24 3.62
C VAL A 164 -2.63 -4.19 2.90
N CYS A 165 -3.45 -4.91 3.66
CA CYS A 165 -4.47 -5.79 3.08
C CYS A 165 -5.53 -5.02 2.31
N MET A 166 -6.01 -3.90 2.84
CA MET A 166 -7.03 -3.07 2.20
C MET A 166 -6.50 -2.38 0.93
N ASP A 167 -5.25 -1.88 0.93
CA ASP A 167 -4.61 -1.31 -0.25
C ASP A 167 -4.51 -2.36 -1.38
N TYR A 168 -4.13 -3.59 -1.02
CA TYR A 168 -4.14 -4.69 -1.97
C TYR A 168 -5.55 -4.98 -2.51
N LEU A 169 -6.53 -5.15 -1.61
CA LEU A 169 -7.92 -5.44 -2.00
C LEU A 169 -8.50 -4.33 -2.87
N TRP A 170 -8.21 -3.07 -2.55
CA TRP A 170 -8.65 -1.93 -3.33
C TRP A 170 -8.12 -1.95 -4.76
N THR A 171 -6.85 -2.33 -4.94
CA THR A 171 -6.27 -2.51 -6.26
C THR A 171 -6.98 -3.62 -7.04
N ARG A 172 -7.23 -4.76 -6.41
CA ARG A 172 -7.98 -5.89 -7.01
C ARG A 172 -9.40 -5.50 -7.43
N ILE A 173 -10.07 -4.68 -6.63
CA ILE A 173 -11.43 -4.21 -6.95
C ILE A 173 -11.42 -3.37 -8.23
N LYS A 174 -10.43 -2.52 -8.39
CA LYS A 174 -10.31 -1.64 -9.56
C LYS A 174 -9.98 -2.38 -10.86
N GLU A 175 -9.34 -3.54 -10.80
CA GLU A 175 -8.91 -4.31 -11.97
C GLU A 175 -10.06 -4.74 -12.89
N ASN A 176 -11.23 -5.05 -12.32
CA ASN A 176 -12.36 -5.52 -13.11
C ASN A 176 -13.70 -4.95 -12.58
N ARG A 177 -14.25 -3.97 -13.26
CA ARG A 177 -15.50 -3.30 -12.87
C ARG A 177 -16.76 -4.14 -13.11
N THR A 178 -16.70 -5.14 -13.96
CA THR A 178 -17.87 -5.95 -14.33
C THR A 178 -18.10 -7.14 -13.41
N GLU A 179 -17.08 -7.55 -12.68
CA GLU A 179 -17.17 -8.64 -11.73
C GLU A 179 -17.76 -8.15 -10.40
N LYS A 180 -18.77 -8.89 -9.89
CA LYS A 180 -19.33 -8.61 -8.56
C LYS A 180 -18.35 -9.04 -7.47
N LYS A 181 -18.12 -8.16 -6.50
CA LYS A 181 -17.17 -8.36 -5.41
C LYS A 181 -17.77 -7.96 -4.08
N ALA A 182 -17.30 -8.58 -3.01
CA ALA A 182 -17.62 -8.17 -1.65
C ALA A 182 -16.36 -8.14 -0.80
N ILE A 183 -16.22 -7.11 0.01
CA ILE A 183 -15.24 -7.04 1.10
C ILE A 183 -16.01 -7.12 2.41
N LEU A 184 -15.61 -8.04 3.27
CA LEU A 184 -16.07 -8.12 4.65
C LEU A 184 -14.90 -7.71 5.54
N ILE A 185 -15.11 -6.70 6.39
CA ILE A 185 -14.08 -6.14 7.26
C ILE A 185 -14.57 -6.27 8.69
N ASP A 186 -14.04 -7.24 9.41
CA ASP A 186 -14.28 -7.32 10.84
C ASP A 186 -13.39 -6.31 11.58
N GLU A 187 -13.96 -5.64 12.57
CA GLU A 187 -13.27 -4.63 13.39
C GLU A 187 -12.62 -3.48 12.62
N GLY A 188 -13.14 -3.10 11.44
CA GLY A 188 -12.59 -2.04 10.58
C GLY A 188 -12.40 -0.69 11.29
N TRP A 189 -13.11 -0.45 12.41
CA TRP A 189 -12.94 0.72 13.26
C TRP A 189 -11.52 0.83 13.85
N GLN A 190 -10.80 -0.28 13.99
CA GLN A 190 -9.43 -0.27 14.50
C GLN A 190 -8.45 0.46 13.58
N LEU A 191 -8.67 0.42 12.26
CA LEU A 191 -7.88 1.20 11.32
C LEU A 191 -8.16 2.71 11.46
N ILE A 192 -9.42 3.06 11.73
CA ILE A 192 -9.84 4.45 11.90
C ILE A 192 -9.42 4.99 13.28
N GLY A 193 -9.54 4.17 14.32
CA GLY A 193 -9.27 4.57 15.71
C GLY A 193 -7.80 4.52 16.12
N ALA A 194 -6.97 3.73 15.44
CA ALA A 194 -5.55 3.60 15.78
C ALA A 194 -4.71 4.77 15.26
N SER A 195 -5.18 5.49 14.26
CA SER A 195 -4.55 6.71 13.78
C SER A 195 -5.45 7.90 14.12
N SER A 196 -4.89 8.91 14.79
CA SER A 196 -5.52 10.24 14.87
C SER A 196 -5.52 10.94 13.50
N ASP A 197 -5.01 10.29 12.47
CA ASP A 197 -4.87 10.86 11.14
C ASP A 197 -6.13 10.65 10.30
N VAL A 198 -6.65 11.74 9.81
CA VAL A 198 -7.81 11.82 8.92
C VAL A 198 -7.61 10.99 7.64
N ARG A 199 -6.37 10.77 7.19
CA ARG A 199 -6.03 10.07 5.94
C ARG A 199 -6.37 8.58 5.98
N ALA A 200 -6.14 7.91 7.13
CA ALA A 200 -6.54 6.51 7.29
C ALA A 200 -8.07 6.36 7.26
N ALA A 201 -8.77 7.28 7.94
CA ALA A 201 -10.23 7.34 7.88
C ALA A 201 -10.74 7.65 6.46
N ASP A 202 -10.11 8.59 5.77
CA ASP A 202 -10.41 8.92 4.37
C ASP A 202 -10.17 7.74 3.43
N PHE A 203 -9.11 6.97 3.63
CA PHE A 203 -8.82 5.78 2.84
C PHE A 203 -9.95 4.74 2.96
N VAL A 204 -10.36 4.44 4.19
CA VAL A 204 -11.49 3.53 4.45
C VAL A 204 -12.79 4.08 3.84
N TYR A 205 -13.09 5.36 4.11
CA TYR A 205 -14.27 6.02 3.58
C TYR A 205 -14.35 5.99 2.05
N ARG A 206 -13.23 6.24 1.36
CA ARG A 206 -13.16 6.15 -0.11
C ARG A 206 -13.50 4.75 -0.60
N ILE A 207 -12.94 3.70 0.02
CA ILE A 207 -13.29 2.33 -0.34
C ILE A 207 -14.79 2.11 -0.25
N PHE A 208 -15.40 2.43 0.88
CA PHE A 208 -16.83 2.23 1.10
C PHE A 208 -17.70 3.07 0.15
N LYS A 209 -17.30 4.31 -0.14
CA LYS A 209 -18.04 5.21 -1.02
C LYS A 209 -17.97 4.78 -2.49
N ILE A 210 -16.79 4.39 -2.96
CA ILE A 210 -16.51 4.22 -4.38
C ILE A 210 -16.70 2.76 -4.83
N ILE A 211 -16.61 1.79 -3.92
CA ILE A 211 -16.64 0.35 -4.23
C ILE A 211 -17.85 -0.05 -5.08
N ARG A 212 -18.99 0.61 -4.89
CA ARG A 212 -20.22 0.36 -5.67
C ARG A 212 -20.03 0.65 -7.15
N GLY A 213 -19.27 1.71 -7.49
CA GLY A 213 -18.92 2.06 -8.88
C GLY A 213 -18.01 1.03 -9.57
N TYR A 214 -17.40 0.15 -8.79
CA TYR A 214 -16.56 -0.96 -9.27
C TYR A 214 -17.24 -2.33 -9.13
N GLY A 215 -18.57 -2.37 -9.01
CA GLY A 215 -19.33 -3.62 -8.88
C GLY A 215 -19.18 -4.30 -7.52
N GLY A 216 -18.65 -3.58 -6.53
CA GLY A 216 -18.34 -4.12 -5.22
C GLY A 216 -19.34 -3.73 -4.12
N SER A 217 -19.30 -4.47 -3.02
CA SER A 217 -19.97 -4.19 -1.76
C SER A 217 -18.96 -4.28 -0.61
N ALA A 218 -19.05 -3.38 0.37
CA ALA A 218 -18.28 -3.47 1.61
C ALA A 218 -19.26 -3.60 2.78
N ILE A 219 -18.94 -4.50 3.72
CA ILE A 219 -19.72 -4.86 4.90
C ILE A 219 -18.81 -4.79 6.11
#